data_acef4d341691203c9d03b7dd364dbfe5
#
_entry.id   acef4d341691203c9d03b7dd364dbfe5
#
_cell.length_a   1.000
_cell.length_b   1.000
_cell.length_c   1.000
_cell.angle_alpha   90.00
_cell.angle_beta   90.00
_cell.angle_gamma   90.00
#
_symmetry.space_group_name_H-M   'P 1'
#
loop_
_entity.id
_entity.type
_entity.pdbx_description
1 polymer ?
#
loop_
_entity_poly.entity_id
_entity_poly.type
_entity_poly.pdbx_seq_one_letter_code
_entity_poly.pdbx_strand_id
1 'polypeptide(L)'
;SAVAAVIGYSSRIVESRKKMSTRLNLISEILAEAAAWAEMDGAKIVTAEYIKKAEKEREYRLSMYQEKMNEMLDDGTVMIATDGKCVGKINGLAVLDMGDYAFGSPTRITATTYMGKSGIVNIEKEAEMSGPTHNKGVQIITGYLGSMYAQDMPLSLSCRIAFEQNYNGIDGDSASSTELYCIISSLSGIPVDQSLAVTGSVNQYGEIQAIGGVTYKVEGYFDLCKRRGLTGRQGVVI
;
A
#
# COMPACT_ATOMS: atom_id res chain seq x y z
N SER A 1 -22.06 1.90 21.54
CA SER A 1 -23.03 0.80 21.53
C SER A 1 -22.60 -0.28 20.54
N ALA A 2 -23.10 -1.51 20.67
CA ALA A 2 -22.84 -2.59 19.70
C ALA A 2 -23.24 -2.19 18.28
N VAL A 3 -24.36 -1.51 18.10
CA VAL A 3 -24.82 -1.02 16.79
C VAL A 3 -23.78 -0.10 16.15
N ALA A 4 -23.19 0.82 16.91
CA ALA A 4 -22.16 1.71 16.36
C ALA A 4 -20.89 0.93 15.92
N ALA A 5 -20.51 -0.13 16.66
CA ALA A 5 -19.38 -0.99 16.26
C ALA A 5 -19.69 -1.75 14.96
N VAL A 6 -20.90 -2.32 14.83
CA VAL A 6 -21.32 -2.99 13.58
C VAL A 6 -21.36 -2.02 12.39
N ILE A 7 -21.83 -0.79 12.59
CA ILE A 7 -21.80 0.25 11.54
C ILE A 7 -20.35 0.53 11.15
N GLY A 8 -19.44 0.68 12.12
CA GLY A 8 -18.00 0.89 11.87
C GLY A 8 -17.40 -0.24 11.05
N TYR A 9 -17.64 -1.49 11.45
CA TYR A 9 -17.20 -2.69 10.70
C TYR A 9 -17.75 -2.70 9.27
N SER A 10 -19.05 -2.44 9.10
CA SER A 10 -19.69 -2.40 7.78
C SER A 10 -19.14 -1.29 6.87
N SER A 11 -18.84 -0.12 7.43
CA SER A 11 -18.22 0.99 6.70
C SER A 11 -16.77 0.69 6.31
N ARG A 12 -16.02 -0.02 7.17
CA ARG A 12 -14.66 -0.48 6.88
C ARG A 12 -14.62 -1.44 5.68
N ILE A 13 -15.56 -2.40 5.60
CA ILE A 13 -15.66 -3.34 4.47
C ILE A 13 -15.78 -2.63 3.12
N VAL A 14 -16.46 -1.48 3.06
CA VAL A 14 -16.66 -0.71 1.83
C VAL A 14 -15.70 0.47 1.70
N GLU A 15 -14.75 0.62 2.61
CA GLU A 15 -13.77 1.71 2.65
C GLU A 15 -14.41 3.11 2.54
N SER A 16 -15.58 3.29 3.13
CA SER A 16 -16.35 4.54 3.00
C SER A 16 -16.91 5.02 4.33
N ARG A 17 -16.60 6.27 4.68
CA ARG A 17 -17.17 6.93 5.86
C ARG A 17 -18.67 7.28 5.70
N LYS A 18 -19.21 7.18 4.49
CA LYS A 18 -20.58 7.60 4.16
C LYS A 18 -21.48 6.43 3.76
N LYS A 19 -20.95 5.23 3.66
CA LYS A 19 -21.69 4.07 3.19
C LYS A 19 -21.46 2.89 4.12
N MET A 20 -22.39 1.93 4.07
CA MET A 20 -22.29 0.65 4.75
C MET A 20 -22.35 -0.48 3.73
N SER A 21 -21.76 -1.62 4.06
CA SER A 21 -21.81 -2.80 3.22
C SER A 21 -23.23 -3.39 3.18
N THR A 22 -23.63 -3.84 2.01
CA THR A 22 -24.83 -4.67 1.82
C THR A 22 -24.52 -6.17 1.83
N ARG A 23 -23.27 -6.54 2.13
CA ARG A 23 -22.88 -7.94 2.35
C ARG A 23 -23.34 -8.39 3.73
N LEU A 24 -24.66 -8.64 3.87
CA LEU A 24 -25.28 -8.96 5.14
C LEU A 24 -24.76 -10.27 5.76
N ASN A 25 -24.28 -11.21 4.95
CA ASN A 25 -23.62 -12.43 5.42
C ASN A 25 -22.40 -12.12 6.30
N LEU A 26 -21.51 -11.22 5.89
CA LEU A 26 -20.32 -10.85 6.66
C LEU A 26 -20.69 -10.16 7.99
N ILE A 27 -21.74 -9.33 7.95
CA ILE A 27 -22.26 -8.66 9.15
C ILE A 27 -22.88 -9.71 10.11
N SER A 28 -23.65 -10.65 9.57
CA SER A 28 -24.28 -11.71 10.37
C SER A 28 -23.24 -12.64 11.01
N GLU A 29 -22.15 -12.96 10.30
CA GLU A 29 -21.05 -13.76 10.83
C GLU A 29 -20.38 -13.10 12.04
N ILE A 30 -20.04 -11.79 11.95
CA ILE A 30 -19.46 -11.06 13.09
C ILE A 30 -20.43 -10.97 14.26
N LEU A 31 -21.74 -10.78 13.99
CA LEU A 31 -22.76 -10.76 15.06
C LEU A 31 -22.90 -12.12 15.75
N ALA A 32 -22.90 -13.21 14.98
CA ALA A 32 -22.98 -14.57 15.53
C ALA A 32 -21.73 -14.89 16.38
N GLU A 33 -20.55 -14.53 15.91
CA GLU A 33 -19.32 -14.72 16.67
C GLU A 33 -19.28 -13.88 17.95
N ALA A 34 -19.70 -12.61 17.87
CA ALA A 34 -19.80 -11.75 19.05
C ALA A 34 -20.82 -12.26 20.07
N ALA A 35 -21.93 -12.86 19.60
CA ALA A 35 -22.92 -13.50 20.47
C ALA A 35 -22.33 -14.73 21.17
N ALA A 36 -21.57 -15.56 20.46
CA ALA A 36 -20.90 -16.72 21.06
C ALA A 36 -19.91 -16.29 22.16
N TRP A 37 -19.11 -15.25 21.92
CA TRP A 37 -18.21 -14.70 22.95
C TRP A 37 -18.98 -14.16 24.17
N ALA A 38 -20.10 -13.46 23.94
CA ALA A 38 -20.94 -12.97 25.05
C ALA A 38 -21.50 -14.12 25.85
N GLU A 39 -21.98 -15.18 25.21
CA GLU A 39 -22.51 -16.39 25.87
C GLU A 39 -21.44 -17.09 26.71
N MET A 40 -20.23 -17.26 26.18
CA MET A 40 -19.09 -17.86 26.90
C MET A 40 -18.72 -17.08 28.17
N ASP A 41 -18.86 -15.76 28.16
CA ASP A 41 -18.61 -14.89 29.30
C ASP A 41 -19.86 -14.74 30.22
N GLY A 42 -20.98 -15.44 29.94
CA GLY A 42 -22.24 -15.37 30.69
C GLY A 42 -22.98 -14.04 30.55
N ALA A 43 -22.65 -13.23 29.55
CA ALA A 43 -23.30 -11.96 29.29
C ALA A 43 -24.65 -12.15 28.56
N LYS A 44 -25.66 -11.39 28.97
CA LYS A 44 -27.01 -11.46 28.37
C LYS A 44 -27.19 -10.58 27.15
N ILE A 45 -26.25 -9.69 26.88
CA ILE A 45 -26.34 -8.68 25.82
C ILE A 45 -24.98 -8.55 25.13
N VAL A 46 -24.99 -8.53 23.80
CA VAL A 46 -23.80 -8.26 22.99
C VAL A 46 -23.45 -6.76 23.08
N THR A 47 -22.27 -6.46 23.57
CA THR A 47 -21.74 -5.09 23.66
C THR A 47 -20.81 -4.77 22.47
N ALA A 48 -20.38 -3.51 22.35
CA ALA A 48 -19.37 -3.11 21.36
C ALA A 48 -18.03 -3.84 21.56
N GLU A 49 -17.71 -4.25 22.79
CA GLU A 49 -16.47 -4.97 23.11
C GLU A 49 -16.49 -6.38 22.51
N TYR A 50 -17.64 -7.07 22.56
CA TYR A 50 -17.78 -8.39 21.92
C TYR A 50 -17.69 -8.31 20.40
N ILE A 51 -18.22 -7.24 19.77
CA ILE A 51 -18.06 -7.01 18.32
C ILE A 51 -16.56 -6.84 18.00
N LYS A 52 -15.85 -5.98 18.72
CA LYS A 52 -14.41 -5.78 18.53
C LYS A 52 -13.59 -7.03 18.82
N LYS A 53 -14.00 -7.84 19.82
CA LYS A 53 -13.36 -9.13 20.11
C LYS A 53 -13.53 -10.08 18.92
N ALA A 54 -14.73 -10.20 18.36
CA ALA A 54 -15.00 -11.02 17.19
C ALA A 54 -14.20 -10.56 15.96
N GLU A 55 -14.13 -9.25 15.71
CA GLU A 55 -13.27 -8.70 14.64
C GLU A 55 -11.80 -9.10 14.83
N LYS A 56 -11.27 -8.90 16.03
CA LYS A 56 -9.86 -9.23 16.34
C LYS A 56 -9.57 -10.72 16.24
N GLU A 57 -10.45 -11.57 16.73
CA GLU A 57 -10.27 -13.02 16.67
C GLU A 57 -10.39 -13.54 15.22
N ARG A 58 -11.26 -12.94 14.41
CA ARG A 58 -11.33 -13.22 12.98
C ARG A 58 -10.03 -12.81 12.28
N GLU A 59 -9.53 -11.61 12.55
CA GLU A 59 -8.26 -11.13 12.05
C GLU A 59 -7.12 -12.09 12.43
N TYR A 60 -7.01 -12.46 13.69
CA TYR A 60 -6.00 -13.40 14.18
C TYR A 60 -6.03 -14.76 13.44
N ARG A 61 -7.20 -15.29 13.15
CA ARG A 61 -7.32 -16.55 12.39
C ARG A 61 -6.91 -16.46 10.94
N LEU A 62 -6.98 -15.25 10.34
CA LEU A 62 -6.73 -15.02 8.93
C LEU A 62 -5.37 -14.36 8.65
N SER A 63 -4.70 -13.82 9.68
CA SER A 63 -3.50 -12.99 9.56
C SER A 63 -2.18 -13.79 9.39
N MET A 64 -2.20 -15.11 9.32
CA MET A 64 -0.98 -15.92 9.25
C MET A 64 0.01 -15.46 8.17
N TYR A 65 -0.50 -15.12 6.99
CA TYR A 65 0.35 -14.62 5.89
C TYR A 65 0.92 -13.23 6.21
N GLN A 66 0.13 -12.34 6.80
CA GLN A 66 0.59 -11.03 7.25
C GLN A 66 1.66 -11.16 8.35
N GLU A 67 1.46 -12.06 9.32
CA GLU A 67 2.44 -12.32 10.38
C GLU A 67 3.77 -12.79 9.78
N LYS A 68 3.72 -13.70 8.81
CA LYS A 68 4.92 -14.16 8.11
C LYS A 68 5.64 -13.05 7.35
N MET A 69 4.88 -12.20 6.65
CA MET A 69 5.43 -11.00 5.99
C MET A 69 6.05 -10.03 7.00
N ASN A 70 5.41 -9.86 8.15
CA ASN A 70 5.92 -9.02 9.23
C ASN A 70 7.24 -9.55 9.80
N GLU A 71 7.36 -10.86 10.02
CA GLU A 71 8.62 -11.50 10.42
C GLU A 71 9.75 -11.20 9.41
N MET A 72 9.47 -11.37 8.11
CA MET A 72 10.45 -11.11 7.03
C MET A 72 10.84 -9.62 6.92
N LEU A 73 9.92 -8.72 7.26
CA LEU A 73 10.23 -7.29 7.34
C LEU A 73 11.07 -6.94 8.58
N ASP A 74 10.81 -7.60 9.70
CA ASP A 74 11.44 -7.30 10.98
C ASP A 74 12.85 -7.92 11.06
N ASP A 75 13.08 -9.10 10.47
CA ASP A 75 14.40 -9.74 10.37
C ASP A 75 15.28 -9.22 9.22
N GLY A 76 14.70 -8.37 8.34
CA GLY A 76 15.42 -7.77 7.21
C GLY A 76 15.50 -8.65 5.97
N THR A 77 14.86 -9.83 5.93
CA THR A 77 14.74 -10.66 4.74
C THR A 77 14.05 -9.87 3.62
N VAL A 78 12.96 -9.15 3.93
CA VAL A 78 12.38 -8.14 3.05
C VAL A 78 12.91 -6.77 3.47
N MET A 79 13.66 -6.15 2.56
CA MET A 79 14.40 -4.93 2.85
C MET A 79 13.53 -3.68 2.71
N ILE A 80 13.09 -3.11 3.81
CA ILE A 80 12.42 -1.80 3.89
C ILE A 80 13.20 -0.92 4.88
N ALA A 81 13.47 0.33 4.54
CA ALA A 81 14.04 1.32 5.46
C ALA A 81 12.94 2.21 6.02
N THR A 82 13.00 2.54 7.31
CA THR A 82 12.07 3.45 7.99
C THR A 82 12.77 4.69 8.54
N ASP A 83 14.02 4.91 8.12
CA ASP A 83 14.86 6.05 8.47
C ASP A 83 15.94 6.28 7.41
N GLY A 84 16.70 7.38 7.56
CA GLY A 84 17.76 7.74 6.65
C GLY A 84 17.26 8.36 5.33
N LYS A 85 18.20 8.57 4.41
CA LYS A 85 17.93 9.17 3.10
C LYS A 85 18.64 8.39 1.99
N CYS A 86 17.99 8.20 0.85
CA CYS A 86 18.57 7.49 -0.28
C CYS A 86 18.11 8.08 -1.62
N VAL A 87 19.02 8.15 -2.59
CA VAL A 87 18.72 8.56 -3.97
C VAL A 87 18.17 7.37 -4.75
N GLY A 88 17.10 7.58 -5.53
CA GLY A 88 16.53 6.55 -6.39
C GLY A 88 15.92 5.36 -5.65
N LYS A 89 15.52 5.55 -4.40
CA LYS A 89 14.84 4.55 -3.57
C LYS A 89 13.73 5.20 -2.75
N ILE A 90 12.58 4.54 -2.69
CA ILE A 90 11.40 5.05 -1.99
C ILE A 90 10.55 3.87 -1.48
N ASN A 91 9.83 4.06 -0.38
CA ASN A 91 8.86 3.09 0.09
C ASN A 91 7.50 3.34 -0.58
N GLY A 92 7.03 2.37 -1.34
CA GLY A 92 5.67 2.30 -1.83
C GLY A 92 4.77 1.51 -0.88
N LEU A 93 3.46 1.56 -1.11
CA LEU A 93 2.46 0.85 -0.33
C LEU A 93 1.55 0.02 -1.24
N ALA A 94 1.46 -1.26 -0.93
CA ALA A 94 0.59 -2.22 -1.61
C ALA A 94 -0.50 -2.73 -0.65
N VAL A 95 -1.59 -3.24 -1.22
CA VAL A 95 -2.58 -4.06 -0.50
C VAL A 95 -2.43 -5.50 -0.99
N LEU A 96 -2.30 -6.41 -0.06
CA LEU A 96 -2.32 -7.84 -0.30
C LEU A 96 -3.71 -8.35 0.07
N ASP A 97 -4.45 -8.83 -0.92
CA ASP A 97 -5.81 -9.35 -0.77
C ASP A 97 -5.80 -10.86 -0.93
N MET A 98 -6.18 -11.56 0.13
CA MET A 98 -6.27 -13.02 0.20
C MET A 98 -7.73 -13.51 0.02
N GLY A 99 -8.65 -12.63 -0.39
CA GLY A 99 -10.07 -12.91 -0.52
C GLY A 99 -10.86 -12.63 0.75
N ASP A 100 -10.62 -13.38 1.82
CA ASP A 100 -11.30 -13.21 3.11
C ASP A 100 -10.58 -12.22 4.05
N TYR A 101 -9.35 -11.88 3.73
CA TYR A 101 -8.50 -10.99 4.51
C TYR A 101 -7.60 -10.15 3.61
N ALA A 102 -7.55 -8.85 3.88
CA ALA A 102 -6.65 -7.93 3.18
C ALA A 102 -5.85 -7.10 4.18
N PHE A 103 -4.61 -6.83 3.85
CA PHE A 103 -3.73 -6.00 4.67
C PHE A 103 -2.77 -5.17 3.80
N GLY A 104 -2.28 -4.07 4.35
CA GLY A 104 -1.28 -3.24 3.72
C GLY A 104 0.14 -3.72 3.99
N SER A 105 1.00 -3.63 2.99
CA SER A 105 2.42 -3.92 3.13
C SER A 105 3.25 -2.87 2.41
N PRO A 106 4.34 -2.39 3.02
CA PRO A 106 5.29 -1.56 2.32
C PRO A 106 6.09 -2.39 1.32
N THR A 107 6.45 -1.77 0.22
CA THR A 107 7.32 -2.34 -0.82
C THR A 107 8.41 -1.33 -1.18
N ARG A 108 9.62 -1.82 -1.46
CA ARG A 108 10.71 -0.97 -1.91
C ARG A 108 10.62 -0.78 -3.42
N ILE A 109 10.59 0.48 -3.86
CA ILE A 109 10.68 0.84 -5.25
C ILE A 109 12.03 1.50 -5.49
N THR A 110 12.71 1.09 -6.54
CA THR A 110 14.00 1.66 -6.95
C THR A 110 13.94 2.15 -8.39
N ALA A 111 14.67 3.21 -8.66
CA ALA A 111 14.89 3.72 -10.00
C ALA A 111 16.39 3.93 -10.21
N THR A 112 16.91 3.38 -11.30
CA THR A 112 18.28 3.63 -11.75
C THR A 112 18.25 4.37 -13.07
N THR A 113 18.98 5.48 -13.17
CA THR A 113 19.00 6.34 -14.35
C THR A 113 20.41 6.48 -14.90
N TYR A 114 20.53 6.46 -16.21
CA TYR A 114 21.80 6.66 -16.91
C TYR A 114 21.54 7.25 -18.30
N MET A 115 22.58 7.77 -18.94
CA MET A 115 22.47 8.28 -20.31
C MET A 115 22.14 7.14 -21.26
N GLY A 116 21.11 7.30 -22.09
CA GLY A 116 20.71 6.29 -23.05
C GLY A 116 19.46 6.70 -23.84
N LYS A 117 18.92 5.78 -24.61
CA LYS A 117 17.74 6.02 -25.48
C LYS A 117 16.55 5.11 -25.17
N SER A 118 16.64 4.29 -24.15
CA SER A 118 15.59 3.29 -23.83
C SER A 118 14.33 3.90 -23.20
N GLY A 119 14.41 5.15 -22.75
CA GLY A 119 13.32 5.75 -21.98
C GLY A 119 13.13 5.08 -20.62
N ILE A 120 11.91 5.05 -20.13
CA ILE A 120 11.56 4.39 -18.85
C ILE A 120 11.19 2.95 -19.14
N VAL A 121 11.93 2.03 -18.54
CA VAL A 121 11.73 0.58 -18.62
C VAL A 121 11.20 0.10 -17.27
N ASN A 122 10.02 -0.48 -17.30
CA ASN A 122 9.39 -1.15 -16.13
C ASN A 122 9.87 -2.61 -16.11
N ILE A 123 10.66 -2.97 -15.11
CA ILE A 123 11.25 -4.32 -15.00
C ILE A 123 10.16 -5.37 -14.82
N GLU A 124 9.11 -5.09 -14.04
CA GLU A 124 8.00 -6.00 -13.82
C GLU A 124 7.25 -6.31 -15.13
N LYS A 125 7.12 -5.32 -16.02
CA LYS A 125 6.52 -5.54 -17.34
C LYS A 125 7.38 -6.44 -18.23
N GLU A 126 8.69 -6.18 -18.28
CA GLU A 126 9.63 -6.99 -19.06
C GLU A 126 9.72 -8.44 -18.53
N ALA A 127 9.49 -8.61 -17.23
CA ALA A 127 9.47 -9.93 -16.56
C ALA A 127 8.07 -10.59 -16.57
N GLU A 128 7.06 -9.99 -17.25
CA GLU A 128 5.67 -10.46 -17.28
C GLU A 128 5.01 -10.56 -15.89
N MET A 129 5.44 -9.71 -14.97
CA MET A 129 4.97 -9.67 -13.57
C MET A 129 4.08 -8.45 -13.28
N SER A 130 3.70 -7.66 -14.29
CA SER A 130 2.84 -6.49 -14.10
C SER A 130 1.53 -6.60 -14.86
N GLY A 131 0.44 -6.19 -14.19
CA GLY A 131 -0.88 -6.12 -14.78
C GLY A 131 -1.08 -4.87 -15.67
N PRO A 132 -2.18 -4.84 -16.44
CA PRO A 132 -2.44 -3.79 -17.42
C PRO A 132 -2.62 -2.41 -16.79
N THR A 133 -3.18 -2.33 -15.58
CA THR A 133 -3.43 -1.06 -14.89
C THR A 133 -2.11 -0.43 -14.42
N HIS A 134 -1.21 -1.23 -13.88
CA HIS A 134 0.14 -0.77 -13.53
C HIS A 134 0.91 -0.29 -14.76
N ASN A 135 0.89 -1.07 -15.85
CA ASN A 135 1.54 -0.69 -17.11
C ASN A 135 1.01 0.64 -17.66
N LYS A 136 -0.30 0.89 -17.54
CA LYS A 136 -0.91 2.18 -17.89
C LYS A 136 -0.36 3.32 -17.04
N GLY A 137 -0.21 3.12 -15.73
CA GLY A 137 0.38 4.10 -14.81
C GLY A 137 1.79 4.50 -15.25
N VAL A 138 2.65 3.53 -15.56
CA VAL A 138 4.02 3.79 -16.05
C VAL A 138 4.03 4.55 -17.37
N GLN A 139 3.11 4.27 -18.31
CA GLN A 139 2.99 5.03 -19.55
C GLN A 139 2.58 6.48 -19.29
N ILE A 140 1.68 6.72 -18.34
CA ILE A 140 1.25 8.07 -17.95
C ILE A 140 2.43 8.88 -17.40
N ILE A 141 3.19 8.35 -16.45
CA ILE A 141 4.36 9.07 -15.90
C ILE A 141 5.45 9.27 -16.94
N THR A 142 5.61 8.34 -17.88
CA THR A 142 6.52 8.50 -19.03
C THR A 142 6.11 9.69 -19.89
N GLY A 143 4.83 9.80 -20.21
CA GLY A 143 4.28 10.94 -20.95
C GLY A 143 4.44 12.27 -20.21
N TYR A 144 4.16 12.28 -18.91
CA TYR A 144 4.33 13.45 -18.05
C TYR A 144 5.79 13.93 -18.01
N LEU A 145 6.75 13.04 -17.77
CA LEU A 145 8.17 13.39 -17.77
C LEU A 145 8.63 13.91 -19.15
N GLY A 146 8.16 13.30 -20.24
CA GLY A 146 8.42 13.77 -21.58
C GLY A 146 7.88 15.19 -21.82
N SER A 147 6.66 15.47 -21.36
CA SER A 147 6.05 16.81 -21.49
C SER A 147 6.76 17.88 -20.66
N MET A 148 7.36 17.51 -19.54
CA MET A 148 8.04 18.46 -18.66
C MET A 148 9.49 18.73 -19.07
N TYR A 149 10.20 17.73 -19.59
CA TYR A 149 11.66 17.80 -19.75
C TYR A 149 12.17 17.58 -21.18
N ALA A 150 11.29 17.28 -22.15
CA ALA A 150 11.68 16.98 -23.53
C ALA A 150 11.02 17.90 -24.56
N GLN A 151 10.74 19.17 -24.20
CA GLN A 151 10.09 20.10 -25.12
C GLN A 151 11.05 20.63 -26.23
N ASP A 152 12.31 20.94 -25.86
CA ASP A 152 13.26 21.52 -26.76
C ASP A 152 14.27 20.49 -27.29
N MET A 153 14.56 19.46 -26.53
CA MET A 153 15.52 18.40 -26.89
C MET A 153 14.99 17.03 -26.46
N PRO A 154 15.24 15.97 -27.24
CA PRO A 154 14.88 14.62 -26.82
C PRO A 154 15.48 14.24 -25.45
N LEU A 155 14.70 13.65 -24.57
CA LEU A 155 15.18 13.16 -23.29
C LEU A 155 16.10 11.94 -23.52
N SER A 156 17.43 12.17 -23.52
CA SER A 156 18.43 11.10 -23.65
C SER A 156 18.61 10.36 -22.34
N LEU A 157 17.54 9.68 -21.93
CA LEU A 157 17.41 8.98 -20.66
C LEU A 157 17.16 7.49 -20.87
N SER A 158 17.85 6.66 -20.10
CA SER A 158 17.45 5.30 -19.79
C SER A 158 17.21 5.21 -18.29
N CYS A 159 16.02 4.78 -17.92
CA CYS A 159 15.61 4.58 -16.53
C CYS A 159 15.04 3.17 -16.38
N ARG A 160 15.43 2.49 -15.33
CA ARG A 160 14.85 1.19 -14.95
C ARG A 160 14.19 1.33 -13.60
N ILE A 161 12.92 0.93 -13.52
CA ILE A 161 12.13 0.92 -12.29
C ILE A 161 11.91 -0.53 -11.90
N ALA A 162 12.05 -0.82 -10.60
CA ALA A 162 11.78 -2.13 -10.04
C ALA A 162 11.05 -2.02 -8.69
N PHE A 163 10.16 -2.97 -8.44
CA PHE A 163 9.59 -3.27 -7.13
C PHE A 163 10.44 -4.38 -6.51
N GLU A 164 11.41 -3.97 -5.71
CA GLU A 164 12.38 -4.90 -5.14
C GLU A 164 11.70 -6.00 -4.31
N GLN A 165 12.17 -7.24 -4.51
CA GLN A 165 11.68 -8.42 -3.79
C GLN A 165 10.15 -8.68 -3.94
N ASN A 166 9.54 -8.20 -5.02
CA ASN A 166 8.17 -8.53 -5.38
C ASN A 166 8.18 -9.62 -6.46
N TYR A 167 7.78 -10.83 -6.08
CA TYR A 167 7.77 -12.01 -6.97
C TYR A 167 6.36 -12.52 -7.27
N ASN A 168 5.34 -11.88 -6.70
CA ASN A 168 3.93 -12.27 -6.86
C ASN A 168 3.18 -11.44 -7.91
N GLY A 169 3.91 -10.55 -8.61
CA GLY A 169 3.33 -9.62 -9.56
C GLY A 169 2.72 -8.38 -8.88
N ILE A 170 2.40 -7.40 -9.72
CA ILE A 170 1.79 -6.14 -9.30
C ILE A 170 0.74 -5.71 -10.32
N ASP A 171 -0.36 -5.14 -9.83
CA ASP A 171 -1.32 -4.40 -10.66
C ASP A 171 -1.83 -3.16 -9.90
N GLY A 172 -2.57 -2.29 -10.61
CA GLY A 172 -3.02 -1.00 -10.09
C GLY A 172 -2.04 0.14 -10.39
N ASP A 173 -2.58 1.33 -10.54
CA ASP A 173 -1.84 2.56 -10.86
C ASP A 173 -1.48 3.38 -9.59
N SER A 174 -1.83 2.89 -8.41
CA SER A 174 -1.66 3.59 -7.13
C SER A 174 -0.20 3.77 -6.69
N ALA A 175 0.75 3.19 -7.39
CA ALA A 175 2.19 3.39 -7.18
C ALA A 175 2.80 4.44 -8.10
N SER A 176 2.06 4.98 -9.09
CA SER A 176 2.64 5.84 -10.12
C SER A 176 3.23 7.13 -9.57
N SER A 177 2.69 7.72 -8.49
CA SER A 177 3.33 8.85 -7.81
C SER A 177 4.66 8.46 -7.16
N THR A 178 4.70 7.27 -6.55
CA THR A 178 5.90 6.73 -5.90
C THR A 178 7.00 6.49 -6.93
N GLU A 179 6.65 5.87 -8.05
CA GLU A 179 7.56 5.61 -9.17
C GLU A 179 8.08 6.93 -9.77
N LEU A 180 7.20 7.91 -9.97
CA LEU A 180 7.57 9.24 -10.47
C LEU A 180 8.59 9.93 -9.55
N TYR A 181 8.34 9.96 -8.25
CA TYR A 181 9.25 10.57 -7.28
C TYR A 181 10.58 9.80 -7.20
N CYS A 182 10.55 8.48 -7.33
CA CYS A 182 11.75 7.65 -7.38
C CYS A 182 12.63 7.98 -8.60
N ILE A 183 12.01 8.14 -9.79
CA ILE A 183 12.69 8.54 -11.02
C ILE A 183 13.30 9.93 -10.88
N ILE A 184 12.51 10.90 -10.40
CA ILE A 184 12.98 12.28 -10.21
C ILE A 184 14.15 12.32 -9.21
N SER A 185 14.07 11.57 -8.12
CA SER A 185 15.17 11.43 -7.16
C SER A 185 16.43 10.88 -7.82
N SER A 186 16.31 9.81 -8.61
CA SER A 186 17.44 9.21 -9.34
C SER A 186 18.06 10.17 -10.36
N LEU A 187 17.22 10.92 -11.09
CA LEU A 187 17.67 11.89 -12.09
C LEU A 187 18.36 13.10 -11.49
N SER A 188 17.82 13.64 -10.42
CA SER A 188 18.30 14.88 -9.79
C SER A 188 19.44 14.65 -8.78
N GLY A 189 19.65 13.40 -8.34
CA GLY A 189 20.54 13.09 -7.22
C GLY A 189 20.03 13.56 -5.86
N ILE A 190 18.77 14.02 -5.77
CA ILE A 190 18.15 14.46 -4.51
C ILE A 190 17.64 13.25 -3.74
N PRO A 191 18.13 13.02 -2.51
CA PRO A 191 17.73 11.86 -1.73
C PRO A 191 16.31 11.99 -1.18
N VAL A 192 15.58 10.87 -1.18
CA VAL A 192 14.26 10.73 -0.54
C VAL A 192 14.44 10.28 0.92
N ASP A 193 13.65 10.87 1.82
CA ASP A 193 13.60 10.47 3.23
C ASP A 193 12.90 9.10 3.33
N GLN A 194 13.62 8.11 3.85
CA GLN A 194 13.14 6.73 3.94
C GLN A 194 12.17 6.51 5.13
N SER A 195 11.96 7.52 5.97
CA SER A 195 10.91 7.48 6.98
C SER A 195 9.50 7.71 6.40
N LEU A 196 9.42 8.10 5.14
CA LEU A 196 8.18 8.31 4.42
C LEU A 196 7.85 7.12 3.52
N ALA A 197 6.57 6.76 3.48
CA ALA A 197 6.02 5.91 2.44
C ALA A 197 5.07 6.71 1.56
N VAL A 198 4.98 6.37 0.29
CA VAL A 198 4.19 7.12 -0.69
C VAL A 198 3.21 6.19 -1.40
N THR A 199 2.02 6.68 -1.66
CA THR A 199 1.06 6.02 -2.53
C THR A 199 0.15 7.07 -3.17
N GLY A 200 -0.18 6.90 -4.41
CA GLY A 200 -1.03 7.81 -5.18
C GLY A 200 -0.98 7.48 -6.66
N SER A 201 -2.05 7.73 -7.38
CA SER A 201 -2.08 7.69 -8.83
C SER A 201 -1.76 9.08 -9.38
N VAL A 202 -1.11 9.17 -10.54
CA VAL A 202 -0.77 10.42 -11.22
C VAL A 202 -1.40 10.43 -12.60
N ASN A 203 -1.97 11.57 -13.01
CA ASN A 203 -2.44 11.78 -14.37
C ASN A 203 -1.34 12.41 -15.26
N GLN A 204 -1.64 12.58 -16.55
CA GLN A 204 -0.71 13.14 -17.53
C GLN A 204 -0.31 14.61 -17.27
N TYR A 205 -1.00 15.31 -16.37
CA TYR A 205 -0.70 16.69 -15.97
C TYR A 205 0.08 16.76 -14.65
N GLY A 206 0.41 15.61 -14.03
CA GLY A 206 1.10 15.54 -12.75
C GLY A 206 0.21 15.70 -11.53
N GLU A 207 -1.12 15.69 -11.72
CA GLU A 207 -2.08 15.79 -10.61
C GLU A 207 -2.24 14.44 -9.92
N ILE A 208 -2.25 14.47 -8.58
CA ILE A 208 -2.45 13.27 -7.76
C ILE A 208 -3.93 12.92 -7.72
N GLN A 209 -4.23 11.65 -7.93
CA GLN A 209 -5.58 11.10 -7.96
C GLN A 209 -5.82 10.15 -6.79
N ALA A 210 -7.08 10.05 -6.39
CA ALA A 210 -7.52 9.15 -5.33
C ALA A 210 -7.28 7.67 -5.69
N ILE A 211 -6.95 6.88 -4.67
CA ILE A 211 -6.65 5.46 -4.77
C ILE A 211 -7.49 4.64 -3.79
N GLY A 212 -7.62 3.34 -4.04
CA GLY A 212 -8.23 2.40 -3.11
C GLY A 212 -7.25 1.86 -2.06
N GLY A 213 -7.80 1.21 -1.02
CA GLY A 213 -7.01 0.51 -0.01
C GLY A 213 -6.20 1.41 0.93
N VAL A 214 -6.52 2.71 1.00
CA VAL A 214 -5.75 3.69 1.78
C VAL A 214 -5.63 3.29 3.25
N THR A 215 -6.73 2.83 3.84
CA THR A 215 -6.76 2.40 5.25
C THR A 215 -5.75 1.28 5.50
N TYR A 216 -5.80 0.22 4.70
CA TYR A 216 -4.86 -0.90 4.83
C TYR A 216 -3.40 -0.46 4.62
N LYS A 217 -3.14 0.36 3.61
CA LYS A 217 -1.81 0.88 3.30
C LYS A 217 -1.21 1.66 4.46
N VAL A 218 -1.99 2.58 5.04
CA VAL A 218 -1.55 3.39 6.19
C VAL A 218 -1.34 2.52 7.42
N GLU A 219 -2.28 1.62 7.74
CA GLU A 219 -2.17 0.70 8.87
C GLU A 219 -0.93 -0.20 8.76
N GLY A 220 -0.70 -0.82 7.60
CA GLY A 220 0.45 -1.72 7.41
C GLY A 220 1.80 -1.00 7.58
N TYR A 221 1.93 0.23 7.07
CA TYR A 221 3.15 1.02 7.29
C TYR A 221 3.29 1.51 8.72
N PHE A 222 2.20 1.95 9.32
CA PHE A 222 2.18 2.35 10.73
C PHE A 222 2.60 1.21 11.65
N ASP A 223 2.08 0.00 11.44
CA ASP A 223 2.41 -1.17 12.24
C ASP A 223 3.88 -1.56 12.11
N LEU A 224 4.46 -1.51 10.90
CA LEU A 224 5.89 -1.67 10.73
C LEU A 224 6.69 -0.63 11.52
N CYS A 225 6.35 0.65 11.37
CA CYS A 225 7.03 1.73 12.10
C CYS A 225 6.89 1.59 13.61
N LYS A 226 5.71 1.16 14.09
CA LYS A 226 5.45 0.90 15.51
C LYS A 226 6.32 -0.23 16.07
N ARG A 227 6.45 -1.34 15.34
CA ARG A 227 7.32 -2.45 15.74
C ARG A 227 8.80 -2.04 15.81
N ARG A 228 9.25 -1.19 14.87
CA ARG A 228 10.64 -0.66 14.83
C ARG A 228 10.91 0.51 15.76
N GLY A 229 9.89 1.07 16.38
CA GLY A 229 9.94 2.26 17.23
C GLY A 229 9.57 3.54 16.48
N LEU A 230 8.53 4.19 16.97
CA LEU A 230 8.05 5.47 16.42
C LEU A 230 9.02 6.60 16.80
N THR A 231 9.49 7.34 15.79
CA THR A 231 10.40 8.50 15.97
C THR A 231 9.65 9.83 15.85
N GLY A 232 8.41 9.83 15.44
CA GLY A 232 7.62 11.02 15.11
C GLY A 232 7.95 11.63 13.74
N ARG A 233 8.87 11.02 12.96
CA ARG A 233 9.24 11.46 11.61
C ARG A 233 8.62 10.58 10.52
N GLN A 234 8.19 9.39 10.86
CA GLN A 234 7.54 8.48 9.93
C GLN A 234 6.17 9.03 9.50
N GLY A 235 5.87 8.86 8.23
CA GLY A 235 4.60 9.33 7.66
C GLY A 235 4.26 8.68 6.34
N VAL A 236 3.03 8.92 5.90
CA VAL A 236 2.54 8.49 4.58
C VAL A 236 2.14 9.73 3.78
N VAL A 237 2.61 9.79 2.54
CA VAL A 237 2.23 10.80 1.55
C VAL A 237 1.20 10.18 0.61
N ILE A 238 0.05 10.85 0.49
CA ILE A 238 -1.10 10.39 -0.30
C ILE A 238 -1.56 11.51 -1.23
#